data_e68fc0d6fbd493eec04253acd896d7e9
#
_entry.id   e68fc0d6fbd493eec04253acd896d7e9
#
_cell.length_a   1.000
_cell.length_b   1.000
_cell.length_c   1.000
_cell.angle_alpha   90.00
_cell.angle_beta   90.00
_cell.angle_gamma   90.00
#
_symmetry.space_group_name_H-M   'P 1'
#
loop_
_entity.id
_entity.type
_entity.pdbx_description
1 polymer ?
#
loop_
_entity_poly.entity_id
_entity_poly.type
_entity_poly.pdbx_seq_one_letter_code
_entity_poly.pdbx_strand_id
1 'polypeptide(L)'
;MDHVDEWSALADAWARWWAPAAAPAQQAILDAASVGPGSRVLDVGCGTGELVAMALSRGADAAGCDAAAGMIDVARRVGPDADLRVAQAERLPWPDDAFDLVTLVNALAFTDVAMTLSECRRVSELVAVATWAEDDLNDLTVLERAVAGEDHEPSDESREEGHLGALLAEHGFTVVTEGVADAPMVLADAHEVVAAIMFGESDELRAELRPDVLAAARLFRRPDGTYLLRNAFRWALARR
;
A
#
# COMPACT_ATOMS: atom_id res chain seq x y z
N MET A 1 7.78 6.35 20.64
CA MET A 1 6.39 6.25 20.17
C MET A 1 6.27 4.86 19.59
N ASP A 2 5.17 4.16 19.77
CA ASP A 2 4.96 2.87 19.13
C ASP A 2 4.74 3.13 17.63
N HIS A 3 5.19 2.23 16.75
CA HIS A 3 5.03 2.34 15.30
C HIS A 3 3.56 2.59 14.87
N VAL A 4 2.60 2.02 15.60
CA VAL A 4 1.15 2.24 15.41
C VAL A 4 0.73 3.69 15.71
N ASP A 5 1.32 4.30 16.75
CA ASP A 5 1.05 5.70 17.10
C ASP A 5 1.58 6.66 16.03
N GLU A 6 2.73 6.35 15.43
CA GLU A 6 3.34 7.12 14.34
C GLU A 6 2.43 7.12 13.10
N TRP A 7 1.96 5.95 12.66
CA TRP A 7 1.02 5.84 11.55
C TRP A 7 -0.28 6.57 11.82
N SER A 8 -0.79 6.51 13.06
CA SER A 8 -2.00 7.25 13.44
C SER A 8 -1.84 8.76 13.28
N ALA A 9 -0.65 9.30 13.63
CA ALA A 9 -0.37 10.73 13.50
C ALA A 9 -0.17 11.18 12.04
N LEU A 10 0.24 10.26 11.16
CA LEU A 10 0.57 10.54 9.76
C LEU A 10 -0.61 10.32 8.79
N ALA A 11 -1.78 9.88 9.26
CA ALA A 11 -2.88 9.40 8.42
C ALA A 11 -3.35 10.43 7.36
N ASP A 12 -3.55 11.71 7.73
CA ASP A 12 -3.99 12.74 6.78
C ASP A 12 -2.91 13.05 5.72
N ALA A 13 -1.63 13.02 6.10
CA ALA A 13 -0.54 13.22 5.16
C ALA A 13 -0.35 11.99 4.24
N TRP A 14 -0.52 10.77 4.77
CA TRP A 14 -0.56 9.54 3.98
C TRP A 14 -1.65 9.59 2.92
N ALA A 15 -2.89 9.91 3.31
CA ALA A 15 -4.03 10.03 2.40
C ALA A 15 -3.76 11.00 1.24
N ARG A 16 -3.00 12.07 1.51
CA ARG A 16 -2.69 13.09 0.51
C ARG A 16 -1.62 12.64 -0.48
N TRP A 17 -0.53 12.04 0.00
CA TRP A 17 0.69 11.87 -0.77
C TRP A 17 0.90 10.45 -1.28
N TRP A 18 0.60 9.43 -0.46
CA TRP A 18 1.00 8.06 -0.71
C TRP A 18 -0.14 7.12 -1.06
N ALA A 19 -1.30 7.27 -0.42
CA ALA A 19 -2.44 6.41 -0.67
C ALA A 19 -2.87 6.38 -2.16
N PRO A 20 -2.87 7.49 -2.92
CA PRO A 20 -3.22 7.46 -4.33
C PRO A 20 -2.25 6.67 -5.22
N ALA A 21 -1.00 6.49 -4.81
CA ALA A 21 0.01 5.77 -5.60
C ALA A 21 -0.34 4.28 -5.77
N ALA A 22 -1.01 3.66 -4.79
CA ALA A 22 -1.41 2.26 -4.84
C ALA A 22 -2.66 2.00 -5.70
N ALA A 23 -3.40 3.04 -6.09
CA ALA A 23 -4.69 2.88 -6.78
C ALA A 23 -4.64 2.01 -8.05
N PRO A 24 -3.62 2.07 -8.92
CA PRO A 24 -3.56 1.18 -10.09
C PRO A 24 -3.40 -0.30 -9.70
N ALA A 25 -2.62 -0.63 -8.68
CA ALA A 25 -2.48 -2.00 -8.19
C ALA A 25 -3.78 -2.50 -7.53
N GLN A 26 -4.43 -1.65 -6.73
CA GLN A 26 -5.73 -1.94 -6.13
C GLN A 26 -6.78 -2.23 -7.22
N GLN A 27 -6.81 -1.41 -8.29
CA GLN A 27 -7.69 -1.62 -9.43
C GLN A 27 -7.41 -2.96 -10.11
N ALA A 28 -6.13 -3.28 -10.39
CA ALA A 28 -5.73 -4.52 -11.04
C ALA A 28 -6.12 -5.76 -10.22
N ILE A 29 -5.94 -5.72 -8.89
CA ILE A 29 -6.35 -6.78 -7.97
C ILE A 29 -7.87 -6.98 -8.01
N LEU A 30 -8.65 -5.91 -7.89
CA LEU A 30 -10.12 -5.99 -7.88
C LEU A 30 -10.66 -6.48 -9.23
N ASP A 31 -9.99 -6.14 -10.36
CA ASP A 31 -10.34 -6.66 -11.69
C ASP A 31 -9.99 -8.14 -11.83
N ALA A 32 -8.80 -8.56 -11.41
CA ALA A 32 -8.36 -9.94 -11.44
C ALA A 32 -9.24 -10.86 -10.59
N ALA A 33 -9.70 -10.38 -9.44
CA ALA A 33 -10.63 -11.08 -8.57
C ALA A 33 -12.11 -10.95 -9.01
N SER A 34 -12.39 -10.20 -10.10
CA SER A 34 -13.74 -9.96 -10.61
C SER A 34 -14.69 -9.37 -9.56
N VAL A 35 -14.19 -8.44 -8.74
CA VAL A 35 -14.97 -7.80 -7.67
C VAL A 35 -16.10 -6.95 -8.25
N GLY A 36 -17.32 -7.18 -7.78
CA GLY A 36 -18.54 -6.49 -8.19
C GLY A 36 -19.68 -6.71 -7.21
N PRO A 37 -20.94 -6.45 -7.62
CA PRO A 37 -22.11 -6.62 -6.76
C PRO A 37 -22.20 -8.03 -6.19
N GLY A 38 -22.36 -8.11 -4.85
CA GLY A 38 -22.42 -9.36 -4.10
C GLY A 38 -21.08 -9.95 -3.69
N SER A 39 -19.94 -9.37 -4.12
CA SER A 39 -18.62 -9.71 -3.57
C SER A 39 -18.46 -9.18 -2.16
N ARG A 40 -17.77 -9.91 -1.29
CA ARG A 40 -17.41 -9.52 0.07
C ARG A 40 -15.89 -9.35 0.13
N VAL A 41 -15.41 -8.14 0.34
CA VAL A 41 -13.99 -7.78 0.30
C VAL A 41 -13.53 -7.30 1.67
N LEU A 42 -12.39 -7.82 2.15
CA LEU A 42 -11.69 -7.30 3.32
C LEU A 42 -10.32 -6.76 2.90
N ASP A 43 -10.02 -5.53 3.30
CA ASP A 43 -8.69 -4.95 3.17
C ASP A 43 -7.97 -4.94 4.53
N VAL A 44 -6.85 -5.66 4.63
CA VAL A 44 -6.04 -5.79 5.86
C VAL A 44 -4.84 -4.85 5.76
N GLY A 45 -4.67 -3.99 6.77
CA GLY A 45 -3.81 -2.82 6.67
C GLY A 45 -4.41 -1.79 5.72
N CYS A 46 -5.71 -1.52 5.85
CA CYS A 46 -6.46 -0.73 4.88
C CYS A 46 -6.06 0.76 4.85
N GLY A 47 -5.20 1.20 5.77
CA GLY A 47 -4.77 2.59 5.85
C GLY A 47 -5.95 3.55 5.86
N THR A 48 -5.96 4.48 4.94
CA THR A 48 -7.00 5.53 4.81
C THR A 48 -8.22 5.11 3.99
N GLY A 49 -8.29 3.83 3.54
CA GLY A 49 -9.52 3.20 3.06
C GLY A 49 -9.77 3.31 1.55
N GLU A 50 -8.78 3.60 0.73
CA GLU A 50 -8.93 3.79 -0.71
C GLU A 50 -9.41 2.54 -1.43
N LEU A 51 -8.83 1.36 -1.12
CA LEU A 51 -9.28 0.09 -1.70
C LEU A 51 -10.69 -0.25 -1.26
N VAL A 52 -11.01 -0.03 0.02
CA VAL A 52 -12.35 -0.24 0.58
C VAL A 52 -13.37 0.60 -0.18
N ALA A 53 -13.11 1.91 -0.37
CA ALA A 53 -13.98 2.80 -1.14
C ALA A 53 -14.11 2.36 -2.61
N MET A 54 -13.03 1.89 -3.21
CA MET A 54 -13.04 1.37 -4.57
C MET A 54 -13.91 0.10 -4.69
N ALA A 55 -13.83 -0.82 -3.73
CA ALA A 55 -14.69 -2.02 -3.68
C ALA A 55 -16.17 -1.64 -3.51
N LEU A 56 -16.49 -0.71 -2.59
CA LEU A 56 -17.86 -0.18 -2.44
C LEU A 56 -18.37 0.44 -3.73
N SER A 57 -17.54 1.21 -4.47
CA SER A 57 -17.93 1.84 -5.74
C SER A 57 -18.30 0.83 -6.83
N ARG A 58 -17.80 -0.41 -6.72
CA ARG A 58 -18.14 -1.54 -7.59
C ARG A 58 -19.40 -2.30 -7.14
N GLY A 59 -20.01 -1.88 -6.04
CA GLY A 59 -21.20 -2.53 -5.46
C GLY A 59 -20.90 -3.75 -4.61
N ALA A 60 -19.64 -3.94 -4.18
CA ALA A 60 -19.27 -4.97 -3.24
C ALA A 60 -19.60 -4.57 -1.80
N ASP A 61 -19.79 -5.54 -0.92
CA ASP A 61 -19.74 -5.34 0.52
C ASP A 61 -18.25 -5.27 0.93
N ALA A 62 -17.83 -4.19 1.57
CA ALA A 62 -16.43 -3.97 1.90
C ALA A 62 -16.22 -3.76 3.40
N ALA A 63 -15.14 -4.36 3.89
CA ALA A 63 -14.63 -4.20 5.24
C ALA A 63 -13.14 -3.83 5.19
N GLY A 64 -12.61 -3.28 6.28
CA GLY A 64 -11.20 -3.01 6.40
C GLY A 64 -10.73 -3.02 7.85
N CYS A 65 -9.47 -3.35 8.07
CA CYS A 65 -8.83 -3.16 9.36
C CYS A 65 -7.43 -2.57 9.21
N ASP A 66 -7.07 -1.83 10.23
CA ASP A 66 -5.73 -1.30 10.42
C ASP A 66 -5.41 -1.25 11.92
N ALA A 67 -4.15 -1.44 12.28
CA ALA A 67 -3.74 -1.35 13.67
C ALA A 67 -3.75 0.11 14.18
N ALA A 68 -3.55 1.07 13.29
CA ALA A 68 -3.48 2.49 13.59
C ALA A 68 -4.89 3.12 13.59
N ALA A 69 -5.35 3.54 14.76
CA ALA A 69 -6.69 4.13 14.92
C ALA A 69 -6.88 5.39 14.07
N GLY A 70 -5.84 6.22 13.91
CA GLY A 70 -5.89 7.41 13.06
C GLY A 70 -6.13 7.09 11.58
N MET A 71 -5.60 5.98 11.07
CA MET A 71 -5.90 5.48 9.73
C MET A 71 -7.39 5.14 9.60
N ILE A 72 -7.94 4.38 10.54
CA ILE A 72 -9.35 4.01 10.55
C ILE A 72 -10.27 5.23 10.66
N ASP A 73 -9.88 6.28 11.40
CA ASP A 73 -10.66 7.51 11.48
C ASP A 73 -10.71 8.27 10.16
N VAL A 74 -9.65 8.22 9.36
CA VAL A 74 -9.66 8.73 7.97
C VAL A 74 -10.51 7.82 7.08
N ALA A 75 -10.27 6.50 7.13
CA ALA A 75 -10.99 5.51 6.32
C ALA A 75 -12.52 5.61 6.48
N ARG A 76 -13.02 5.88 7.68
CA ARG A 76 -14.46 6.10 7.94
C ARG A 76 -15.02 7.32 7.21
N ARG A 77 -14.20 8.33 6.93
CA ARG A 77 -14.62 9.50 6.12
C ARG A 77 -14.65 9.18 4.63
N VAL A 78 -13.79 8.27 4.18
CA VAL A 78 -13.64 7.86 2.77
C VAL A 78 -14.68 6.81 2.38
N GLY A 79 -14.89 5.79 3.23
CA GLY A 79 -15.84 4.71 3.01
C GLY A 79 -16.82 4.55 4.19
N PRO A 80 -17.79 5.46 4.38
CA PRO A 80 -18.67 5.48 5.57
C PRO A 80 -19.58 4.26 5.68
N ASP A 81 -19.84 3.54 4.59
CA ASP A 81 -20.70 2.37 4.56
C ASP A 81 -19.95 1.05 4.82
N ALA A 82 -18.62 1.10 5.01
CA ALA A 82 -17.79 -0.07 5.25
C ALA A 82 -17.75 -0.50 6.73
N ASP A 83 -17.55 -1.80 6.98
CA ASP A 83 -17.22 -2.33 8.31
C ASP A 83 -15.72 -2.11 8.61
N LEU A 84 -15.39 -0.98 9.25
CA LEU A 84 -14.02 -0.55 9.53
C LEU A 84 -13.66 -0.75 11.00
N ARG A 85 -12.59 -1.52 11.26
CA ARG A 85 -12.19 -1.90 12.62
C ARG A 85 -10.72 -1.62 12.89
N VAL A 86 -10.40 -1.15 14.10
CA VAL A 86 -9.01 -1.15 14.59
C VAL A 86 -8.68 -2.58 15.02
N ALA A 87 -7.76 -3.23 14.30
CA ALA A 87 -7.36 -4.61 14.58
C ALA A 87 -5.98 -4.93 14.01
N GLN A 88 -5.30 -5.91 14.60
CA GLN A 88 -4.05 -6.47 14.10
C GLN A 88 -4.33 -7.50 13.00
N ALA A 89 -3.46 -7.56 11.99
CA ALA A 89 -3.58 -8.48 10.87
C ALA A 89 -3.48 -9.96 11.30
N GLU A 90 -2.73 -10.23 12.36
CA GLU A 90 -2.50 -11.53 12.95
C GLU A 90 -3.72 -12.09 13.71
N ARG A 91 -4.75 -11.27 13.89
CA ARG A 91 -5.97 -11.65 14.61
C ARG A 91 -7.19 -10.88 14.08
N LEU A 92 -7.74 -11.36 12.99
CA LEU A 92 -8.86 -10.70 12.31
C LEU A 92 -10.19 -10.92 13.08
N PRO A 93 -10.94 -9.84 13.37
CA PRO A 93 -12.16 -9.91 14.18
C PRO A 93 -13.40 -10.33 13.34
N TRP A 94 -13.23 -11.21 12.37
CA TRP A 94 -14.31 -11.78 11.55
C TRP A 94 -14.30 -13.31 11.62
N PRO A 95 -15.45 -13.97 11.41
CA PRO A 95 -15.55 -15.41 11.41
C PRO A 95 -14.87 -16.03 10.19
N ASP A 96 -14.72 -17.35 10.20
CA ASP A 96 -14.25 -18.13 9.06
C ASP A 96 -15.15 -17.90 7.85
N ASP A 97 -14.57 -17.91 6.64
CA ASP A 97 -15.28 -17.78 5.36
C ASP A 97 -16.16 -16.52 5.24
N ALA A 98 -15.81 -15.44 5.95
CA ALA A 98 -16.56 -14.20 5.94
C ALA A 98 -16.47 -13.45 4.62
N PHE A 99 -15.37 -13.62 3.87
CA PHE A 99 -15.05 -12.85 2.68
C PHE A 99 -14.76 -13.74 1.47
N ASP A 100 -14.92 -13.17 0.29
CA ASP A 100 -14.57 -13.81 -0.97
C ASP A 100 -13.13 -13.44 -1.38
N LEU A 101 -12.68 -12.23 -0.98
CA LEU A 101 -11.33 -11.71 -1.21
C LEU A 101 -10.81 -11.00 0.04
N VAL A 102 -9.56 -11.28 0.41
CA VAL A 102 -8.75 -10.45 1.32
C VAL A 102 -7.63 -9.80 0.51
N THR A 103 -7.36 -8.53 0.78
CA THR A 103 -6.25 -7.76 0.19
C THR A 103 -5.29 -7.28 1.26
N LEU A 104 -3.99 -7.22 0.91
CA LEU A 104 -2.92 -6.60 1.69
C LEU A 104 -2.05 -5.78 0.73
N VAL A 105 -2.24 -4.47 0.71
CA VAL A 105 -1.50 -3.57 -0.18
C VAL A 105 -0.51 -2.75 0.65
N ASN A 106 0.79 -2.96 0.47
CA ASN A 106 1.88 -2.39 1.29
C ASN A 106 1.73 -2.65 2.80
N ALA A 107 1.01 -3.69 3.20
CA ALA A 107 0.72 -3.97 4.60
C ALA A 107 1.52 -5.15 5.17
N LEU A 108 1.78 -6.17 4.34
CA LEU A 108 2.31 -7.46 4.80
C LEU A 108 3.70 -7.34 5.48
N ALA A 109 4.56 -6.45 5.00
CA ALA A 109 5.89 -6.22 5.56
C ALA A 109 5.90 -5.70 7.01
N PHE A 110 4.77 -5.19 7.50
CA PHE A 110 4.61 -4.65 8.85
C PHE A 110 3.99 -5.66 9.83
N THR A 111 3.84 -6.92 9.45
CA THR A 111 3.11 -7.94 10.18
C THR A 111 3.95 -9.21 10.40
N ASP A 112 3.50 -10.09 11.29
CA ASP A 112 3.94 -11.48 11.26
C ASP A 112 3.29 -12.15 10.04
N VAL A 113 4.09 -12.38 9.01
CA VAL A 113 3.64 -12.89 7.71
C VAL A 113 2.89 -14.21 7.86
N ALA A 114 3.43 -15.15 8.64
CA ALA A 114 2.84 -16.49 8.80
C ALA A 114 1.49 -16.43 9.52
N MET A 115 1.40 -15.66 10.59
CA MET A 115 0.15 -15.47 11.32
C MET A 115 -0.88 -14.72 10.50
N THR A 116 -0.47 -13.68 9.80
CA THR A 116 -1.34 -12.86 8.95
C THR A 116 -1.92 -13.68 7.80
N LEU A 117 -1.09 -14.43 7.06
CA LEU A 117 -1.55 -15.26 5.95
C LEU A 117 -2.42 -16.42 6.44
N SER A 118 -2.17 -16.95 7.65
CA SER A 118 -3.06 -17.93 8.29
C SER A 118 -4.45 -17.36 8.56
N GLU A 119 -4.54 -16.14 9.07
CA GLU A 119 -5.81 -15.45 9.28
C GLU A 119 -6.52 -15.12 7.96
N CYS A 120 -5.79 -14.62 6.95
CA CYS A 120 -6.35 -14.39 5.61
C CYS A 120 -6.96 -15.69 5.04
N ARG A 121 -6.24 -16.81 5.16
CA ARG A 121 -6.72 -18.13 4.73
C ARG A 121 -7.97 -18.60 5.49
N ARG A 122 -8.07 -18.25 6.78
CA ARG A 122 -9.23 -18.59 7.61
C ARG A 122 -10.48 -17.84 7.17
N VAL A 123 -10.36 -16.56 6.87
CA VAL A 123 -11.52 -15.68 6.63
C VAL A 123 -11.93 -15.60 5.16
N SER A 124 -11.09 -16.07 4.20
CA SER A 124 -11.36 -15.86 2.76
C SER A 124 -10.89 -17.03 1.89
N GLU A 125 -11.52 -17.17 0.71
CA GLU A 125 -11.11 -18.09 -0.35
C GLU A 125 -9.96 -17.53 -1.19
N LEU A 126 -9.98 -16.22 -1.50
CA LEU A 126 -8.94 -15.55 -2.27
C LEU A 126 -8.15 -14.58 -1.39
N VAL A 127 -6.84 -14.52 -1.62
CA VAL A 127 -5.96 -13.51 -1.04
C VAL A 127 -5.19 -12.81 -2.15
N ALA A 128 -5.05 -11.50 -2.06
CA ALA A 128 -4.18 -10.74 -2.93
C ALA A 128 -3.21 -9.90 -2.11
N VAL A 129 -1.95 -9.88 -2.51
CA VAL A 129 -0.90 -9.07 -1.91
C VAL A 129 -0.32 -8.14 -2.96
N ALA A 130 0.08 -6.93 -2.55
CA ALA A 130 0.82 -6.01 -3.41
C ALA A 130 1.85 -5.23 -2.60
N THR A 131 2.98 -4.94 -3.25
CA THR A 131 4.04 -4.08 -2.73
C THR A 131 4.69 -3.31 -3.88
N TRP A 132 5.53 -2.33 -3.55
CA TRP A 132 6.37 -1.68 -4.55
C TRP A 132 7.16 -2.72 -5.34
N ALA A 133 7.30 -2.50 -6.64
CA ALA A 133 8.16 -3.31 -7.49
C ALA A 133 9.64 -3.00 -7.22
N GLU A 134 10.53 -3.71 -7.86
CA GLU A 134 11.98 -3.55 -7.77
C GLU A 134 12.46 -2.13 -8.09
N ASP A 135 13.65 -1.80 -7.62
CA ASP A 135 14.26 -0.47 -7.72
C ASP A 135 14.29 0.07 -9.16
N ASP A 136 14.53 -0.79 -10.14
CA ASP A 136 14.63 -0.41 -11.56
C ASP A 136 13.28 0.06 -12.16
N LEU A 137 12.18 -0.30 -11.53
CA LEU A 137 10.82 0.10 -11.91
C LEU A 137 10.31 1.29 -11.08
N ASN A 138 11.14 1.84 -10.17
CA ASN A 138 10.71 2.87 -9.24
C ASN A 138 11.66 4.08 -9.23
N ASP A 139 11.22 5.18 -9.84
CA ASP A 139 11.94 6.47 -9.78
C ASP A 139 12.09 6.99 -8.34
N LEU A 140 11.18 6.56 -7.43
CA LEU A 140 11.25 6.87 -5.99
C LEU A 140 12.58 6.45 -5.36
N THR A 141 13.18 5.35 -5.77
CA THR A 141 14.45 4.85 -5.25
C THR A 141 15.59 5.88 -5.37
N VAL A 142 15.56 6.71 -6.43
CA VAL A 142 16.56 7.79 -6.60
C VAL A 142 16.43 8.85 -5.51
N LEU A 143 15.19 9.13 -5.10
CA LEU A 143 14.89 10.13 -4.07
C LEU A 143 15.10 9.58 -2.66
N GLU A 144 14.76 8.32 -2.44
CA GLU A 144 15.04 7.58 -1.20
C GLU A 144 16.55 7.53 -0.92
N ARG A 145 17.38 7.28 -1.95
CA ARG A 145 18.84 7.36 -1.86
C ARG A 145 19.36 8.75 -1.50
N ALA A 146 18.70 9.80 -1.98
CA ALA A 146 19.09 11.17 -1.63
C ALA A 146 18.76 11.52 -0.17
N VAL A 147 17.76 10.88 0.42
CA VAL A 147 17.40 11.03 1.85
C VAL A 147 18.30 10.17 2.74
N ALA A 148 18.46 8.90 2.41
CA ALA A 148 19.23 7.95 3.22
C ALA A 148 20.76 8.11 3.09
N GLY A 149 21.24 8.72 2.01
CA GLY A 149 22.69 8.89 1.79
C GLY A 149 23.44 7.56 1.72
N GLU A 150 24.51 7.45 2.50
CA GLU A 150 25.34 6.24 2.57
C GLU A 150 24.62 5.06 3.28
N ASP A 151 23.56 5.35 4.04
CA ASP A 151 22.78 4.36 4.78
C ASP A 151 21.65 3.74 3.91
N HIS A 152 21.59 4.06 2.62
CA HIS A 152 20.59 3.48 1.71
C HIS A 152 20.84 1.99 1.52
N GLU A 153 19.86 1.18 1.92
CA GLU A 153 19.81 -0.23 1.60
C GLU A 153 18.97 -0.45 0.33
N PRO A 154 19.45 -1.29 -0.63
CA PRO A 154 18.63 -1.71 -1.76
C PRO A 154 17.33 -2.36 -1.28
N SER A 155 16.28 -2.33 -2.10
CA SER A 155 15.07 -3.06 -1.81
C SER A 155 15.37 -4.55 -1.61
N ASP A 156 14.66 -5.15 -0.67
CA ASP A 156 14.79 -6.58 -0.39
C ASP A 156 14.08 -7.44 -1.45
N GLU A 157 14.24 -8.75 -1.33
CA GLU A 157 13.66 -9.74 -2.25
C GLU A 157 12.13 -9.64 -2.37
N SER A 158 11.44 -9.00 -1.41
CA SER A 158 9.97 -8.89 -1.42
C SER A 158 9.44 -8.12 -2.63
N ARG A 159 10.28 -7.29 -3.24
CA ARG A 159 9.95 -6.49 -4.43
C ARG A 159 10.28 -7.19 -5.75
N GLU A 160 10.98 -8.33 -5.74
CA GLU A 160 11.40 -9.02 -6.96
C GLU A 160 10.25 -9.76 -7.65
N GLU A 161 10.43 -10.00 -8.94
CA GLU A 161 9.49 -10.75 -9.76
C GLU A 161 9.29 -12.17 -9.23
N GLY A 162 8.02 -12.56 -9.06
CA GLY A 162 7.64 -13.89 -8.58
C GLY A 162 7.75 -14.10 -7.07
N HIS A 163 8.34 -13.17 -6.32
CA HIS A 163 8.50 -13.34 -4.87
C HIS A 163 7.15 -13.42 -4.15
N LEU A 164 6.19 -12.54 -4.49
CA LEU A 164 4.88 -12.55 -3.83
C LEU A 164 4.12 -13.87 -4.06
N GLY A 165 4.19 -14.41 -5.27
CA GLY A 165 3.60 -15.71 -5.59
C GLY A 165 4.28 -16.86 -4.86
N ALA A 166 5.62 -16.88 -4.79
CA ALA A 166 6.38 -17.86 -4.04
C ALA A 166 6.02 -17.81 -2.55
N LEU A 167 5.98 -16.62 -1.96
CA LEU A 167 5.60 -16.40 -0.57
C LEU A 167 4.19 -16.95 -0.28
N LEU A 168 3.22 -16.65 -1.12
CA LEU A 168 1.87 -17.18 -0.98
C LEU A 168 1.83 -18.71 -1.09
N ALA A 169 2.61 -19.29 -2.02
CA ALA A 169 2.71 -20.74 -2.20
C ALA A 169 3.32 -21.44 -0.97
N GLU A 170 4.35 -20.86 -0.36
CA GLU A 170 4.96 -21.37 0.89
C GLU A 170 3.96 -21.40 2.04
N HIS A 171 2.98 -20.50 2.04
CA HIS A 171 1.90 -20.45 3.05
C HIS A 171 0.63 -21.20 2.63
N GLY A 172 0.74 -22.09 1.63
CA GLY A 172 -0.29 -23.04 1.24
C GLY A 172 -1.40 -22.47 0.35
N PHE A 173 -1.14 -21.35 -0.34
CA PHE A 173 -2.02 -20.84 -1.38
C PHE A 173 -1.57 -21.33 -2.76
N THR A 174 -2.51 -21.35 -3.70
CA THR A 174 -2.25 -21.62 -5.12
C THR A 174 -2.35 -20.30 -5.87
N VAL A 175 -1.26 -19.87 -6.50
CA VAL A 175 -1.23 -18.64 -7.30
C VAL A 175 -2.20 -18.76 -8.48
N VAL A 176 -3.08 -17.78 -8.63
CA VAL A 176 -4.03 -17.68 -9.74
C VAL A 176 -3.46 -16.81 -10.84
N THR A 177 -2.91 -15.64 -10.47
CA THR A 177 -2.28 -14.70 -11.40
C THR A 177 -1.41 -13.72 -10.63
N GLU A 178 -0.42 -13.17 -11.32
CA GLU A 178 0.47 -12.12 -10.84
C GLU A 178 0.57 -11.03 -11.91
N GLY A 179 1.00 -9.85 -11.50
CA GLY A 179 1.20 -8.76 -12.43
C GLY A 179 1.96 -7.58 -11.86
N VAL A 180 2.22 -6.64 -12.75
CA VAL A 180 2.79 -5.33 -12.45
C VAL A 180 1.75 -4.28 -12.81
N ALA A 181 1.60 -3.26 -11.97
CA ALA A 181 0.74 -2.11 -12.23
C ALA A 181 1.58 -0.83 -12.18
N ASP A 182 1.55 -0.06 -13.26
CA ASP A 182 2.19 1.26 -13.29
C ASP A 182 1.54 2.18 -12.25
N ALA A 183 2.36 2.82 -11.44
CA ALA A 183 1.93 3.67 -10.33
C ALA A 183 2.58 5.08 -10.43
N PRO A 184 2.32 5.84 -11.49
CA PRO A 184 2.94 7.14 -11.69
C PRO A 184 2.48 8.12 -10.60
N MET A 185 3.44 8.83 -10.01
CA MET A 185 3.19 9.90 -9.06
C MET A 185 3.48 11.25 -9.73
N VAL A 186 2.50 12.14 -9.73
CA VAL A 186 2.64 13.50 -10.24
C VAL A 186 2.62 14.47 -9.07
N LEU A 187 3.71 15.24 -8.90
CA LEU A 187 3.86 16.24 -7.87
C LEU A 187 3.89 17.63 -8.53
N ALA A 188 3.11 18.55 -8.00
CA ALA A 188 2.86 19.82 -8.66
C ALA A 188 4.10 20.74 -8.69
N ASP A 189 4.91 20.69 -7.64
CA ASP A 189 6.07 21.57 -7.49
C ASP A 189 7.13 20.98 -6.53
N ALA A 190 8.21 21.74 -6.33
CA ALA A 190 9.30 21.37 -5.43
C ALA A 190 8.89 21.26 -3.94
N HIS A 191 7.83 21.93 -3.53
CA HIS A 191 7.31 21.82 -2.16
C HIS A 191 6.62 20.47 -1.97
N GLU A 192 5.80 20.05 -2.93
CA GLU A 192 5.16 18.73 -2.91
C GLU A 192 6.16 17.59 -2.99
N VAL A 193 7.23 17.72 -3.77
CA VAL A 193 8.32 16.73 -3.79
C VAL A 193 8.89 16.51 -2.40
N VAL A 194 9.28 17.59 -1.72
CA VAL A 194 9.86 17.47 -0.37
C VAL A 194 8.83 16.94 0.63
N ALA A 195 7.58 17.41 0.56
CA ALA A 195 6.53 16.97 1.47
C ALA A 195 6.17 15.49 1.33
N ALA A 196 6.18 14.97 0.10
CA ALA A 196 5.90 13.56 -0.17
C ALA A 196 7.08 12.66 0.18
N ILE A 197 8.29 13.00 -0.29
CA ILE A 197 9.47 12.15 -0.13
C ILE A 197 9.95 12.13 1.32
N MET A 198 9.88 13.25 2.01
CA MET A 198 10.25 13.36 3.42
C MET A 198 9.02 13.26 4.35
N PHE A 199 8.09 12.42 3.96
CA PHE A 199 6.91 12.10 4.73
C PHE A 199 7.29 11.53 6.10
N GLY A 200 6.71 12.10 7.18
CA GLY A 200 7.00 11.68 8.56
C GLY A 200 8.26 12.29 9.19
N GLU A 201 9.14 12.92 8.40
CA GLU A 201 10.36 13.51 8.90
C GLU A 201 10.14 14.85 9.64
N SER A 202 11.10 15.19 10.53
CA SER A 202 11.06 16.47 11.24
C SER A 202 11.31 17.66 10.31
N ASP A 203 10.86 18.85 10.71
CA ASP A 203 11.08 20.08 9.92
C ASP A 203 12.56 20.42 9.80
N GLU A 204 13.38 20.11 10.81
CA GLU A 204 14.84 20.28 10.79
C GLU A 204 15.46 19.40 9.70
N LEU A 205 15.15 18.11 9.69
CA LEU A 205 15.69 17.17 8.71
C LEU A 205 15.20 17.49 7.29
N ARG A 206 13.94 17.89 7.15
CA ARG A 206 13.40 18.38 5.87
C ARG A 206 14.15 19.61 5.36
N ALA A 207 14.50 20.55 6.23
CA ALA A 207 15.26 21.74 5.84
C ALA A 207 16.70 21.40 5.45
N GLU A 208 17.32 20.47 6.15
CA GLU A 208 18.70 19.99 5.91
C GLU A 208 18.81 19.26 4.56
N LEU A 209 17.96 18.24 4.32
CA LEU A 209 18.04 17.38 3.15
C LEU A 209 17.30 17.93 1.90
N ARG A 210 16.54 19.01 2.06
CA ARG A 210 15.81 19.62 0.94
C ARG A 210 16.67 19.88 -0.32
N PRO A 211 17.92 20.41 -0.22
CA PRO A 211 18.74 20.64 -1.40
C PRO A 211 19.07 19.35 -2.16
N ASP A 212 19.36 18.27 -1.44
CA ASP A 212 19.77 16.99 -2.03
C ASP A 212 18.59 16.27 -2.68
N VAL A 213 17.42 16.23 -2.00
CA VAL A 213 16.17 15.72 -2.56
C VAL A 213 15.79 16.47 -3.83
N LEU A 214 15.87 17.81 -3.83
CA LEU A 214 15.53 18.59 -5.03
C LEU A 214 16.57 18.48 -6.13
N ALA A 215 17.85 18.24 -5.82
CA ALA A 215 18.88 17.96 -6.81
C ALA A 215 18.60 16.62 -7.52
N ALA A 216 18.26 15.57 -6.77
CA ALA A 216 17.87 14.29 -7.32
C ALA A 216 16.58 14.38 -8.14
N ALA A 217 15.57 15.09 -7.64
CA ALA A 217 14.28 15.25 -8.30
C ALA A 217 14.33 15.97 -9.66
N ARG A 218 15.41 16.71 -9.95
CA ARG A 218 15.57 17.39 -11.26
C ARG A 218 15.43 16.45 -12.46
N LEU A 219 15.79 15.19 -12.30
CA LEU A 219 15.70 14.16 -13.35
C LEU A 219 14.24 13.93 -13.80
N PHE A 220 13.29 14.19 -12.93
CA PHE A 220 11.88 13.90 -13.11
C PHE A 220 11.03 15.14 -13.39
N ARG A 221 11.69 16.33 -13.45
CA ARG A 221 11.01 17.60 -13.67
C ARG A 221 10.57 17.76 -15.12
N ARG A 222 9.30 18.09 -15.32
CA ARG A 222 8.69 18.40 -16.62
C ARG A 222 8.85 19.88 -17.02
N PRO A 223 8.68 20.20 -18.32
CA PRO A 223 8.74 21.61 -18.79
C PRO A 223 7.69 22.52 -18.16
N ASP A 224 6.54 21.99 -17.74
CA ASP A 224 5.46 22.73 -17.06
C ASP A 224 5.75 23.02 -15.58
N GLY A 225 6.88 22.52 -15.08
CA GLY A 225 7.30 22.69 -13.68
C GLY A 225 6.87 21.56 -12.74
N THR A 226 5.99 20.68 -13.14
CA THR A 226 5.60 19.47 -12.38
C THR A 226 6.71 18.44 -12.38
N TYR A 227 6.56 17.43 -11.51
CA TYR A 227 7.45 16.26 -11.45
C TYR A 227 6.65 15.00 -11.72
N LEU A 228 7.17 14.11 -12.55
CA LEU A 228 6.61 12.79 -12.80
C LEU A 228 7.61 11.73 -12.37
N LEU A 229 7.24 10.99 -11.34
CA LEU A 229 7.93 9.77 -10.92
C LEU A 229 7.19 8.57 -11.52
N ARG A 230 7.90 7.75 -12.30
CA ARG A 230 7.39 6.49 -12.81
C ARG A 230 7.69 5.43 -11.79
N ASN A 231 6.67 4.83 -11.28
CA ASN A 231 6.78 3.77 -10.29
C ASN A 231 5.88 2.62 -10.69
N ALA A 232 6.06 1.47 -10.05
CA ALA A 232 5.24 0.30 -10.25
C ALA A 232 5.03 -0.46 -8.93
N PHE A 233 3.93 -1.19 -8.89
CA PHE A 233 3.63 -2.20 -7.88
C PHE A 233 3.66 -3.58 -8.51
N ARG A 234 4.20 -4.54 -7.78
CA ARG A 234 3.93 -5.97 -8.01
C ARG A 234 2.74 -6.41 -7.18
N TRP A 235 1.94 -7.28 -7.74
CA TRP A 235 0.81 -7.88 -7.05
C TRP A 235 0.64 -9.34 -7.44
N ALA A 236 0.10 -10.13 -6.52
CA ALA A 236 -0.25 -11.54 -6.73
C ALA A 236 -1.63 -11.81 -6.15
N LEU A 237 -2.43 -12.59 -6.87
CA LEU A 237 -3.71 -13.15 -6.43
C LEU A 237 -3.57 -14.65 -6.32
N ALA A 238 -3.97 -15.22 -5.20
CA ALA A 238 -3.91 -16.64 -4.94
C ALA A 238 -5.17 -17.15 -4.25
N ARG A 239 -5.37 -18.47 -4.32
CA ARG A 239 -6.49 -19.19 -3.72
C ARG A 239 -5.97 -20.16 -2.67
N ARG A 240 -6.71 -20.31 -1.55
CA ARG A 240 -6.42 -21.31 -0.52
C ARG A 240 -6.69 -22.75 -0.98
#